data_0cf7ad176741e9b3aff44ccea33f9476
#
_entry.id   0cf7ad176741e9b3aff44ccea33f9476
#
_cell.length_a   1.000
_cell.length_b   1.000
_cell.length_c   1.000
_cell.angle_alpha   90.00
_cell.angle_beta   90.00
_cell.angle_gamma   90.00
#
_symmetry.space_group_name_H-M   'P 1'
#
loop_
_entity.id
_entity.type
_entity.pdbx_description
1 polymer ?
#
loop_
_entity_poly.entity_id
_entity_poly.type
_entity_poly.pdbx_seq_one_letter_code
_entity_poly.pdbx_strand_id
1 'polypeptide(L)'
;GGMVGSSADGAKITVQNNYTVSGSISSGNGNAGGLIGSAVNNPVTVENEKSISVNSASLSAGANCAAGGLFGECTVSGNAAGLDLTSYTINGVSITSGKYAGGVFGMLKNQAGNYTVKIQDGADKTISSTGQGADNYGGLIGNYQADQLTSGLELTGLNITSSNTGAEKTAYSGVIAEVTGKSYVKMEKLTVSVDQQVTNGNYFGGLVANCSGEETSAFFDIGTVKVSSTTNNTVKAEG
;
A
#
# COMPACT_ATOMS: atom_id res chain seq x y z
N GLY A 1 -2.33 -1.69 -15.36
CA GLY A 1 -1.09 -2.13 -14.71
C GLY A 1 0.06 -2.31 -15.70
N GLY A 2 1.27 -2.37 -15.18
CA GLY A 2 2.46 -2.55 -16.00
C GLY A 2 2.52 -3.92 -16.69
N MET A 3 2.00 -4.94 -16.04
CA MET A 3 1.91 -6.29 -16.59
C MET A 3 0.46 -6.63 -16.97
N VAL A 4 -0.47 -6.38 -16.05
CA VAL A 4 -1.89 -6.72 -16.20
C VAL A 4 -2.75 -5.52 -15.87
N GLY A 5 -3.64 -5.11 -16.76
CA GLY A 5 -4.58 -4.00 -16.52
C GLY A 5 -5.61 -4.36 -15.45
N SER A 6 -6.29 -5.49 -15.66
CA SER A 6 -7.25 -6.07 -14.71
C SER A 6 -7.22 -7.59 -14.83
N SER A 7 -7.38 -8.28 -13.72
CA SER A 7 -7.42 -9.74 -13.69
C SER A 7 -8.74 -10.24 -13.12
N ALA A 8 -9.25 -11.35 -13.69
CA ALA A 8 -10.44 -12.01 -13.21
C ALA A 8 -10.17 -12.70 -11.85
N ASP A 9 -11.26 -13.02 -11.15
CA ASP A 9 -11.21 -13.74 -9.89
C ASP A 9 -10.45 -15.08 -10.02
N GLY A 10 -9.48 -15.28 -9.13
CA GLY A 10 -8.67 -16.50 -9.07
C GLY A 10 -7.68 -16.71 -10.22
N ALA A 11 -7.49 -15.73 -11.10
CA ALA A 11 -6.49 -15.83 -12.17
C ALA A 11 -5.09 -15.98 -11.57
N LYS A 12 -4.32 -16.96 -12.04
CA LYS A 12 -2.94 -17.21 -11.59
C LYS A 12 -1.97 -16.48 -12.50
N ILE A 13 -1.01 -15.76 -11.89
CA ILE A 13 0.06 -15.07 -12.60
C ILE A 13 1.39 -15.67 -12.15
N THR A 14 2.14 -16.24 -13.10
CA THR A 14 3.48 -16.78 -12.84
C THR A 14 4.52 -15.94 -13.55
N VAL A 15 5.47 -15.42 -12.78
CA VAL A 15 6.59 -14.63 -13.30
C VAL A 15 7.81 -15.54 -13.43
N GLN A 16 8.12 -15.92 -14.67
CA GLN A 16 9.17 -16.88 -15.02
C GLN A 16 10.51 -16.22 -15.37
N ASN A 17 10.54 -14.91 -15.49
CA ASN A 17 11.74 -14.12 -15.74
C ASN A 17 11.75 -12.88 -14.87
N ASN A 18 12.92 -12.25 -14.73
CA ASN A 18 12.97 -10.96 -14.06
C ASN A 18 12.09 -9.95 -14.80
N TYR A 19 11.26 -9.26 -14.04
CA TYR A 19 10.35 -8.27 -14.57
C TYR A 19 10.66 -6.91 -13.96
N THR A 20 10.86 -5.91 -14.82
CA THR A 20 11.17 -4.54 -14.36
C THR A 20 10.15 -3.56 -14.94
N VAL A 21 9.61 -2.75 -14.05
CA VAL A 21 8.78 -1.59 -14.38
C VAL A 21 9.60 -0.33 -14.14
N SER A 22 9.71 0.48 -15.18
CA SER A 22 10.28 1.82 -15.11
C SER A 22 9.51 2.75 -16.04
N GLY A 23 9.63 4.06 -15.87
CA GLY A 23 8.88 5.03 -16.65
C GLY A 23 7.46 5.23 -16.14
N SER A 24 6.50 5.53 -17.02
CA SER A 24 5.15 5.96 -16.62
C SER A 24 4.08 4.94 -16.96
N ILE A 25 3.23 4.64 -15.96
CA ILE A 25 1.98 3.88 -16.15
C ILE A 25 0.83 4.78 -15.71
N SER A 26 -0.05 5.10 -16.64
CA SER A 26 -1.19 5.98 -16.38
C SER A 26 -2.51 5.32 -16.76
N SER A 27 -3.52 5.55 -15.92
CA SER A 27 -4.91 5.18 -16.19
C SER A 27 -5.80 6.39 -15.93
N GLY A 28 -6.45 6.92 -16.97
CA GLY A 28 -7.28 8.12 -16.88
C GLY A 28 -8.54 7.93 -16.02
N ASN A 29 -9.17 6.76 -16.08
CA ASN A 29 -10.43 6.45 -15.41
C ASN A 29 -10.40 5.11 -14.63
N GLY A 30 -9.23 4.60 -14.30
CA GLY A 30 -9.08 3.31 -13.64
C GLY A 30 -7.93 3.29 -12.67
N ASN A 31 -7.77 2.16 -11.99
CA ASN A 31 -6.69 1.91 -11.06
C ASN A 31 -5.34 1.71 -11.78
N ALA A 32 -4.25 2.11 -11.14
CA ALA A 32 -2.90 1.95 -11.65
C ALA A 32 -2.02 1.16 -10.68
N GLY A 33 -1.30 0.17 -11.19
CA GLY A 33 -0.33 -0.61 -10.42
C GLY A 33 0.90 -0.93 -11.26
N GLY A 34 2.07 -0.96 -10.65
CA GLY A 34 3.29 -1.35 -11.33
C GLY A 34 3.22 -2.77 -11.90
N LEU A 35 2.50 -3.66 -11.23
CA LEU A 35 2.23 -5.01 -11.69
C LEU A 35 0.80 -5.13 -12.23
N ILE A 36 -0.20 -4.91 -11.38
CA ILE A 36 -1.62 -5.10 -11.71
C ILE A 36 -2.42 -3.84 -11.37
N GLY A 37 -3.25 -3.36 -12.30
CA GLY A 37 -4.16 -2.25 -12.04
C GLY A 37 -5.27 -2.61 -11.07
N SER A 38 -6.00 -3.70 -11.34
CA SER A 38 -7.05 -4.25 -10.46
C SER A 38 -6.94 -5.77 -10.38
N ALA A 39 -6.90 -6.29 -9.17
CA ALA A 39 -6.73 -7.71 -8.88
C ALA A 39 -7.86 -8.25 -7.98
N VAL A 40 -8.36 -9.46 -8.27
CA VAL A 40 -9.32 -10.16 -7.41
C VAL A 40 -8.80 -11.57 -7.16
N ASN A 41 -8.48 -11.90 -5.91
CA ASN A 41 -7.98 -13.24 -5.49
C ASN A 41 -6.84 -13.77 -6.36
N ASN A 42 -5.93 -12.91 -6.80
CA ASN A 42 -4.87 -13.31 -7.72
C ASN A 42 -3.59 -13.69 -6.97
N PRO A 43 -3.24 -14.96 -6.91
CA PRO A 43 -1.90 -15.35 -6.50
C PRO A 43 -0.90 -14.93 -7.58
N VAL A 44 0.10 -14.17 -7.19
CA VAL A 44 1.27 -13.90 -8.01
C VAL A 44 2.41 -14.77 -7.50
N THR A 45 2.87 -15.68 -8.35
CA THR A 45 4.00 -16.55 -8.06
C THR A 45 5.22 -16.05 -8.83
N VAL A 46 6.30 -15.78 -8.12
CA VAL A 46 7.60 -15.48 -8.73
C VAL A 46 8.44 -16.77 -8.63
N GLU A 47 8.92 -17.28 -9.77
CA GLU A 47 9.77 -18.47 -9.78
C GLU A 47 11.09 -18.21 -9.04
N ASN A 48 11.72 -19.29 -8.57
CA ASN A 48 12.98 -19.22 -7.83
C ASN A 48 14.03 -18.40 -8.59
N GLU A 49 14.79 -17.60 -7.87
CA GLU A 49 15.83 -16.70 -8.41
C GLU A 49 15.32 -15.58 -9.36
N LYS A 50 14.00 -15.44 -9.49
CA LYS A 50 13.39 -14.36 -10.28
C LYS A 50 12.91 -13.24 -9.38
N SER A 51 12.74 -12.07 -9.97
CA SER A 51 12.32 -10.88 -9.22
C SER A 51 11.38 -9.98 -10.03
N ILE A 52 10.58 -9.23 -9.28
CA ILE A 52 9.80 -8.11 -9.81
C ILE A 52 10.37 -6.83 -9.22
N SER A 53 10.73 -5.89 -10.09
CA SER A 53 11.28 -4.60 -9.70
C SER A 53 10.44 -3.46 -10.24
N VAL A 54 10.00 -2.57 -9.38
CA VAL A 54 9.36 -1.31 -9.74
C VAL A 54 10.29 -0.19 -9.27
N ASN A 55 11.06 0.36 -10.21
CA ASN A 55 12.13 1.30 -9.90
C ASN A 55 11.92 2.62 -10.64
N SER A 56 11.94 3.72 -9.90
CA SER A 56 11.81 5.08 -10.44
C SER A 56 10.62 5.22 -11.41
N ALA A 57 9.56 4.49 -11.14
CA ALA A 57 8.35 4.51 -11.95
C ALA A 57 7.41 5.63 -11.50
N SER A 58 6.65 6.19 -12.44
CA SER A 58 5.56 7.11 -12.17
C SER A 58 4.23 6.42 -12.44
N LEU A 59 3.44 6.25 -11.42
CA LEU A 59 2.14 5.57 -11.48
C LEU A 59 1.02 6.59 -11.28
N SER A 60 0.06 6.65 -12.19
CA SER A 60 -1.04 7.60 -12.11
C SER A 60 -2.39 6.92 -12.33
N ALA A 61 -3.32 7.12 -11.40
CA ALA A 61 -4.70 6.66 -11.49
C ALA A 61 -5.68 7.83 -11.60
N GLY A 62 -6.90 7.54 -12.05
CA GLY A 62 -7.97 8.52 -12.20
C GLY A 62 -8.49 9.10 -10.88
N ALA A 63 -9.38 10.09 -10.98
CA ALA A 63 -9.85 10.93 -9.86
C ALA A 63 -10.45 10.15 -8.68
N ASN A 64 -11.17 9.06 -8.92
CA ASN A 64 -11.78 8.24 -7.86
C ASN A 64 -11.14 6.85 -7.76
N CYS A 65 -9.92 6.72 -8.23
CA CYS A 65 -9.23 5.45 -8.40
C CYS A 65 -8.02 5.34 -7.47
N ALA A 66 -7.48 4.13 -7.39
CA ALA A 66 -6.36 3.80 -6.54
C ALA A 66 -5.07 3.56 -7.35
N ALA A 67 -3.94 4.01 -6.82
CA ALA A 67 -2.63 3.74 -7.40
C ALA A 67 -1.69 3.09 -6.36
N GLY A 68 -0.99 2.04 -6.77
CA GLY A 68 -0.04 1.34 -5.90
C GLY A 68 1.21 0.88 -6.62
N GLY A 69 2.32 0.82 -5.91
CA GLY A 69 3.60 0.38 -6.47
C GLY A 69 3.53 -0.98 -7.14
N LEU A 70 2.76 -1.92 -6.60
CA LEU A 70 2.47 -3.21 -7.23
C LEU A 70 1.01 -3.30 -7.71
N PHE A 71 0.06 -2.98 -6.84
CA PHE A 71 -1.37 -3.15 -7.09
C PHE A 71 -2.10 -1.82 -6.93
N GLY A 72 -2.84 -1.39 -7.94
CA GLY A 72 -3.75 -0.26 -7.81
C GLY A 72 -4.86 -0.58 -6.82
N GLU A 73 -5.63 -1.61 -7.08
CA GLU A 73 -6.62 -2.18 -6.19
C GLU A 73 -6.44 -3.69 -6.12
N CYS A 74 -6.55 -4.26 -4.91
CA CYS A 74 -6.53 -5.70 -4.68
C CYS A 74 -7.69 -6.08 -3.76
N THR A 75 -8.53 -7.02 -4.21
CA THR A 75 -9.61 -7.60 -3.41
C THR A 75 -9.28 -9.04 -3.08
N VAL A 76 -9.36 -9.40 -1.80
CA VAL A 76 -9.22 -10.75 -1.28
C VAL A 76 -10.57 -11.20 -0.75
N SER A 77 -11.18 -12.24 -1.33
CA SER A 77 -12.50 -12.76 -0.94
C SER A 77 -12.49 -14.26 -0.60
N GLY A 78 -11.33 -14.86 -0.46
CA GLY A 78 -11.14 -16.28 -0.11
C GLY A 78 -9.77 -16.52 0.51
N ASN A 79 -9.35 -17.76 0.61
CA ASN A 79 -8.04 -18.15 1.14
C ASN A 79 -6.92 -17.78 0.14
N ALA A 80 -6.75 -16.49 -0.11
CA ALA A 80 -5.64 -16.02 -0.93
C ALA A 80 -4.33 -16.14 -0.14
N ALA A 81 -3.27 -16.55 -0.79
CA ALA A 81 -1.94 -16.53 -0.20
C ALA A 81 -1.55 -15.09 0.16
N GLY A 82 -0.86 -14.91 1.27
CA GLY A 82 -0.25 -13.63 1.61
C GLY A 82 0.76 -13.18 0.55
N LEU A 83 1.17 -11.94 0.62
CA LEU A 83 2.20 -11.38 -0.26
C LEU A 83 3.57 -11.41 0.45
N ASP A 84 4.47 -12.23 -0.06
CA ASP A 84 5.87 -12.22 0.34
C ASP A 84 6.66 -11.30 -0.60
N LEU A 85 7.19 -10.23 -0.04
CA LEU A 85 7.91 -9.19 -0.80
C LEU A 85 9.39 -9.53 -1.03
N THR A 86 9.88 -10.70 -0.58
CA THR A 86 11.29 -11.11 -0.75
C THR A 86 11.75 -11.06 -2.22
N SER A 87 10.88 -11.41 -3.16
CA SER A 87 11.17 -11.38 -4.59
C SER A 87 10.81 -10.04 -5.26
N TYR A 88 10.41 -9.02 -4.49
CA TYR A 88 9.99 -7.74 -5.03
C TYR A 88 10.96 -6.63 -4.62
N THR A 89 11.10 -5.64 -5.47
CA THR A 89 11.79 -4.38 -5.17
C THR A 89 10.89 -3.22 -5.58
N ILE A 90 10.65 -2.30 -4.66
CA ILE A 90 9.84 -1.09 -4.91
C ILE A 90 10.70 0.08 -4.44
N ASN A 91 11.27 0.82 -5.38
CA ASN A 91 12.24 1.85 -5.06
C ASN A 91 12.01 3.15 -5.86
N GLY A 92 11.90 4.26 -5.16
CA GLY A 92 11.77 5.59 -5.76
C GLY A 92 10.51 5.74 -6.64
N VAL A 93 9.40 5.12 -6.26
CA VAL A 93 8.17 5.15 -7.04
C VAL A 93 7.36 6.40 -6.71
N SER A 94 7.02 7.18 -7.73
CA SER A 94 6.11 8.32 -7.63
C SER A 94 4.67 7.89 -7.91
N ILE A 95 3.76 8.18 -6.99
CA ILE A 95 2.39 7.69 -7.08
C ILE A 95 1.41 8.87 -7.01
N THR A 96 0.61 9.00 -8.06
CA THR A 96 -0.46 10.01 -8.17
C THR A 96 -1.80 9.30 -8.26
N SER A 97 -2.76 9.72 -7.46
CA SER A 97 -4.11 9.15 -7.49
C SER A 97 -5.10 10.20 -7.00
N GLY A 98 -6.30 10.19 -7.54
CA GLY A 98 -7.37 11.07 -7.06
C GLY A 98 -7.99 10.60 -5.75
N LYS A 99 -7.72 9.38 -5.28
CA LYS A 99 -8.30 8.88 -4.04
C LYS A 99 -7.30 8.18 -3.12
N TYR A 100 -6.75 7.04 -3.51
CA TYR A 100 -5.88 6.24 -2.65
C TYR A 100 -4.54 5.95 -3.31
N ALA A 101 -3.45 6.23 -2.63
CA ALA A 101 -2.11 5.91 -3.08
C ALA A 101 -1.33 5.15 -2.01
N GLY A 102 -0.58 4.13 -2.41
CA GLY A 102 0.25 3.35 -1.49
C GLY A 102 1.48 2.75 -2.14
N GLY A 103 2.56 2.63 -1.39
CA GLY A 103 3.83 2.10 -1.89
C GLY A 103 3.71 0.69 -2.49
N VAL A 104 2.78 -0.12 -1.99
CA VAL A 104 2.47 -1.46 -2.52
C VAL A 104 1.05 -1.53 -3.06
N PHE A 105 0.07 -1.16 -2.26
CA PHE A 105 -1.35 -1.16 -2.62
C PHE A 105 -1.93 0.25 -2.56
N GLY A 106 -2.58 0.70 -3.63
CA GLY A 106 -3.44 1.86 -3.55
C GLY A 106 -4.64 1.58 -2.66
N MET A 107 -5.32 0.45 -2.89
CA MET A 107 -6.42 -0.05 -2.08
C MET A 107 -6.31 -1.56 -1.89
N LEU A 108 -6.43 -2.01 -0.64
CA LEU A 108 -6.50 -3.43 -0.29
C LEU A 108 -7.83 -3.71 0.42
N LYS A 109 -8.66 -4.55 -0.20
CA LYS A 109 -9.94 -4.99 0.37
C LYS A 109 -9.82 -6.43 0.86
N ASN A 110 -10.10 -6.68 2.13
CA ASN A 110 -10.20 -8.03 2.69
C ASN A 110 -11.68 -8.35 2.97
N GLN A 111 -12.31 -9.03 2.04
CA GLN A 111 -13.70 -9.49 2.12
C GLN A 111 -13.80 -10.96 2.53
N ALA A 112 -12.67 -11.60 2.79
CA ALA A 112 -12.61 -12.99 3.26
C ALA A 112 -12.88 -13.05 4.76
N GLY A 113 -14.05 -13.48 5.15
CA GLY A 113 -14.36 -13.74 6.55
C GLY A 113 -13.39 -14.76 7.16
N ASN A 114 -12.86 -14.48 8.36
CA ASN A 114 -11.92 -15.34 9.08
C ASN A 114 -10.56 -15.56 8.36
N TYR A 115 -10.13 -14.63 7.54
CA TYR A 115 -8.85 -14.71 6.85
C TYR A 115 -7.95 -13.51 7.13
N THR A 116 -6.68 -13.76 7.39
CA THR A 116 -5.68 -12.70 7.58
C THR A 116 -4.78 -12.60 6.36
N VAL A 117 -4.80 -11.43 5.71
CA VAL A 117 -3.84 -11.11 4.65
C VAL A 117 -2.49 -10.83 5.31
N LYS A 118 -1.45 -11.58 4.91
CA LYS A 118 -0.09 -11.38 5.40
C LYS A 118 0.76 -10.70 4.36
N ILE A 119 1.44 -9.63 4.75
CA ILE A 119 2.44 -8.94 3.94
C ILE A 119 3.74 -8.96 4.72
N GLN A 120 4.76 -9.61 4.16
CA GLN A 120 6.06 -9.79 4.81
C GLN A 120 7.21 -9.53 3.84
N ASP A 121 8.36 -9.16 4.37
CA ASP A 121 9.62 -9.14 3.65
C ASP A 121 10.70 -9.86 4.47
N GLY A 122 11.23 -10.95 3.91
CA GLY A 122 12.33 -11.70 4.51
C GLY A 122 13.73 -11.24 4.05
N ALA A 123 13.80 -10.25 3.17
CA ALA A 123 15.05 -9.80 2.57
C ALA A 123 15.52 -8.42 3.07
N ASP A 124 14.86 -7.85 4.07
CA ASP A 124 15.17 -6.53 4.66
C ASP A 124 15.28 -5.39 3.62
N LYS A 125 14.56 -5.50 2.51
CA LYS A 125 14.56 -4.48 1.48
C LYS A 125 13.71 -3.28 1.89
N THR A 126 14.08 -2.10 1.42
CA THR A 126 13.31 -0.90 1.66
C THR A 126 12.26 -0.70 0.56
N ILE A 127 11.01 -0.56 0.97
CA ILE A 127 9.93 -0.08 0.09
C ILE A 127 10.00 1.45 0.11
N SER A 128 10.32 2.08 -1.02
CA SER A 128 10.46 3.52 -1.13
C SER A 128 9.46 4.10 -2.14
N SER A 129 8.61 5.01 -1.68
CA SER A 129 7.61 5.66 -2.53
C SER A 129 7.33 7.11 -2.13
N THR A 130 6.85 7.89 -3.09
CA THR A 130 6.47 9.30 -2.91
C THR A 130 5.03 9.51 -3.39
N GLY A 131 4.16 10.00 -2.51
CA GLY A 131 2.79 10.41 -2.86
C GLY A 131 2.78 11.76 -3.57
N GLN A 132 2.09 11.82 -4.69
CA GLN A 132 1.89 13.05 -5.45
C GLN A 132 0.41 13.19 -5.79
N GLY A 133 -0.28 14.14 -5.20
CA GLY A 133 -1.65 14.44 -5.61
C GLY A 133 -2.74 13.44 -5.15
N ALA A 134 -2.49 12.50 -4.24
CA ALA A 134 -3.52 11.60 -3.69
C ALA A 134 -4.29 12.21 -2.51
N ASP A 135 -5.58 11.93 -2.35
CA ASP A 135 -6.32 12.33 -1.14
C ASP A 135 -5.82 11.58 0.09
N ASN A 136 -5.54 10.29 -0.05
CA ASN A 136 -5.00 9.47 1.00
C ASN A 136 -3.73 8.76 0.50
N TYR A 137 -2.61 8.96 1.19
CA TYR A 137 -1.34 8.31 0.85
C TYR A 137 -0.72 7.60 2.04
N GLY A 138 -0.49 6.30 1.90
CA GLY A 138 0.27 5.47 2.85
C GLY A 138 1.56 4.94 2.24
N GLY A 139 2.64 4.91 2.99
CA GLY A 139 3.92 4.39 2.51
C GLY A 139 3.84 2.94 2.02
N LEU A 140 2.87 2.17 2.51
CA LEU A 140 2.59 0.80 2.07
C LEU A 140 1.20 0.69 1.42
N ILE A 141 0.14 1.17 2.09
CA ILE A 141 -1.26 1.02 1.70
C ILE A 141 -1.99 2.36 1.78
N GLY A 142 -2.65 2.77 0.70
CA GLY A 142 -3.48 3.98 0.69
C GLY A 142 -4.78 3.80 1.48
N ASN A 143 -5.52 2.73 1.21
CA ASN A 143 -6.69 2.35 2.00
C ASN A 143 -6.70 0.85 2.26
N TYR A 144 -6.91 0.45 3.51
CA TYR A 144 -7.24 -0.91 3.90
C TYR A 144 -8.69 -0.98 4.34
N GLN A 145 -9.46 -1.83 3.68
CA GLN A 145 -10.87 -2.08 3.97
C GLN A 145 -11.09 -3.54 4.35
N ALA A 146 -11.79 -3.78 5.46
CA ALA A 146 -12.25 -5.11 5.84
C ALA A 146 -13.69 -5.07 6.32
N ASP A 147 -14.42 -6.17 6.09
CA ASP A 147 -15.84 -6.23 6.41
C ASP A 147 -16.10 -6.85 7.79
N GLN A 148 -15.12 -7.54 8.37
CA GLN A 148 -15.25 -8.24 9.65
C GLN A 148 -13.96 -8.13 10.49
N LEU A 149 -14.09 -8.12 11.81
CA LEU A 149 -12.95 -8.12 12.74
C LEU A 149 -12.05 -9.35 12.61
N THR A 150 -12.59 -10.44 12.10
CA THR A 150 -11.85 -11.68 11.80
C THR A 150 -11.10 -11.61 10.47
N SER A 151 -11.33 -10.57 9.66
CA SER A 151 -10.61 -10.28 8.43
C SER A 151 -9.39 -9.43 8.76
N GLY A 152 -8.26 -10.07 9.05
CA GLY A 152 -7.06 -9.41 9.54
C GLY A 152 -6.09 -8.97 8.44
N LEU A 153 -5.20 -8.05 8.81
CA LEU A 153 -3.99 -7.68 8.08
C LEU A 153 -2.79 -7.86 9.00
N GLU A 154 -1.80 -8.63 8.58
CA GLU A 154 -0.54 -8.81 9.29
C GLU A 154 0.62 -8.28 8.45
N LEU A 155 1.35 -7.31 9.00
CA LEU A 155 2.53 -6.69 8.40
C LEU A 155 3.75 -7.06 9.23
N THR A 156 4.74 -7.73 8.61
CA THR A 156 5.90 -8.25 9.34
C THR A 156 7.21 -8.03 8.58
N GLY A 157 8.25 -7.55 9.28
CA GLY A 157 9.61 -7.47 8.74
C GLY A 157 9.79 -6.45 7.62
N LEU A 158 9.01 -5.36 7.61
CA LEU A 158 9.02 -4.39 6.52
C LEU A 158 9.86 -3.16 6.85
N ASN A 159 10.68 -2.72 5.88
CA ASN A 159 11.35 -1.44 5.89
C ASN A 159 10.64 -0.51 4.88
N ILE A 160 10.11 0.59 5.35
CA ILE A 160 9.28 1.51 4.55
C ILE A 160 9.87 2.91 4.62
N THR A 161 10.11 3.52 3.46
CA THR A 161 10.43 4.95 3.34
C THR A 161 9.34 5.62 2.53
N SER A 162 8.66 6.56 3.14
CA SER A 162 7.58 7.31 2.51
C SER A 162 7.85 8.80 2.51
N SER A 163 7.60 9.45 1.40
CA SER A 163 7.61 10.90 1.27
C SER A 163 6.36 11.41 0.58
N ASN A 164 6.05 12.67 0.76
CA ASN A 164 4.94 13.32 0.09
C ASN A 164 5.31 14.73 -0.35
N THR A 165 4.99 15.05 -1.59
CA THR A 165 5.30 16.36 -2.19
C THR A 165 4.07 17.18 -2.56
N GLY A 166 2.86 16.71 -2.24
CA GLY A 166 1.60 17.40 -2.59
C GLY A 166 1.05 18.26 -1.46
N ALA A 167 0.53 19.43 -1.78
CA ALA A 167 -0.26 20.25 -0.87
C ALA A 167 -1.73 19.77 -0.83
N GLU A 168 -2.41 19.99 0.29
CA GLU A 168 -3.86 19.78 0.51
C GLU A 168 -4.34 18.32 0.36
N LYS A 169 -4.32 17.59 1.47
CA LYS A 169 -4.66 16.17 1.43
C LYS A 169 -5.35 15.71 2.71
N THR A 170 -6.11 14.61 2.60
CA THR A 170 -6.97 14.16 3.69
C THR A 170 -6.20 13.33 4.71
N ALA A 171 -5.45 12.33 4.29
CA ALA A 171 -4.73 11.46 5.22
C ALA A 171 -3.35 11.03 4.70
N TYR A 172 -2.34 11.12 5.57
CA TYR A 172 -0.98 10.68 5.29
C TYR A 172 -0.42 9.78 6.37
N SER A 173 0.25 8.72 5.97
CA SER A 173 0.94 7.89 6.93
C SER A 173 2.19 7.22 6.36
N GLY A 174 3.05 6.79 7.29
CA GLY A 174 4.20 5.97 6.97
C GLY A 174 3.82 4.58 6.48
N VAL A 175 2.66 4.04 6.89
CA VAL A 175 2.24 2.67 6.54
C VAL A 175 0.87 2.65 5.87
N ILE A 176 -0.21 2.95 6.59
CA ILE A 176 -1.59 2.90 6.08
C ILE A 176 -2.24 4.27 6.23
N ALA A 177 -2.65 4.91 5.12
CA ALA A 177 -3.29 6.21 5.24
C ALA A 177 -4.69 6.11 5.87
N GLU A 178 -5.50 5.17 5.42
CA GLU A 178 -6.86 5.03 5.92
C GLU A 178 -7.23 3.57 6.15
N VAL A 179 -7.87 3.29 7.27
CA VAL A 179 -8.49 2.00 7.61
C VAL A 179 -9.99 2.19 7.65
N THR A 180 -10.74 1.37 6.90
CA THR A 180 -12.22 1.43 6.83
C THR A 180 -12.85 0.08 7.14
N GLY A 181 -14.07 0.12 7.71
CA GLY A 181 -14.83 -1.07 8.07
C GLY A 181 -14.37 -1.72 9.38
N LYS A 182 -14.66 -3.00 9.56
CA LYS A 182 -14.33 -3.77 10.76
C LYS A 182 -13.05 -4.55 10.51
N SER A 183 -11.94 -4.18 11.16
CA SER A 183 -10.63 -4.75 10.85
C SER A 183 -9.74 -5.00 12.06
N TYR A 184 -8.88 -6.00 11.94
CA TYR A 184 -7.78 -6.25 12.84
C TYR A 184 -6.46 -6.07 12.08
N VAL A 185 -5.56 -5.22 12.59
CA VAL A 185 -4.27 -4.93 11.95
C VAL A 185 -3.15 -5.22 12.94
N LYS A 186 -2.30 -6.18 12.58
CA LYS A 186 -1.09 -6.49 13.32
C LYS A 186 0.14 -5.95 12.59
N MET A 187 1.01 -5.29 13.34
CA MET A 187 2.28 -4.75 12.85
C MET A 187 3.42 -5.24 13.72
N GLU A 188 4.38 -5.94 13.13
CA GLU A 188 5.51 -6.53 13.85
C GLU A 188 6.81 -6.35 13.06
N LYS A 189 7.90 -5.94 13.75
CA LYS A 189 9.23 -5.75 13.15
C LYS A 189 9.23 -4.78 11.96
N LEU A 190 8.59 -3.62 12.12
CA LEU A 190 8.59 -2.59 11.10
C LEU A 190 9.64 -1.52 11.39
N THR A 191 10.31 -1.06 10.33
CA THR A 191 11.12 0.16 10.34
C THR A 191 10.52 1.13 9.33
N VAL A 192 10.06 2.28 9.82
CA VAL A 192 9.33 3.26 9.01
C VAL A 192 10.07 4.59 9.08
N SER A 193 10.45 5.10 7.91
CA SER A 193 11.02 6.44 7.74
C SER A 193 10.02 7.31 6.98
N VAL A 194 9.60 8.41 7.59
CA VAL A 194 8.59 9.30 7.06
C VAL A 194 9.19 10.66 6.79
N ASP A 195 9.15 11.11 5.54
CA ASP A 195 9.51 12.46 5.15
C ASP A 195 8.29 13.16 4.54
N GLN A 196 7.50 13.80 5.39
CA GLN A 196 6.24 14.41 4.97
C GLN A 196 6.16 15.84 5.48
N GLN A 197 5.87 16.74 4.55
CA GLN A 197 5.50 18.10 4.86
C GLN A 197 3.97 18.23 4.75
N VAL A 198 3.30 18.31 5.88
CA VAL A 198 1.86 18.53 5.92
C VAL A 198 1.65 20.01 6.23
N THR A 199 1.24 20.79 5.25
CA THR A 199 0.93 22.23 5.44
C THR A 199 -0.53 22.46 5.78
N ASN A 200 -1.46 21.63 5.29
CA ASN A 200 -2.90 21.73 5.52
C ASN A 200 -3.54 20.32 5.51
N GLY A 201 -2.92 19.35 6.15
CA GLY A 201 -3.46 17.99 6.19
C GLY A 201 -4.45 17.81 7.33
N ASN A 202 -5.49 17.04 7.10
CA ASN A 202 -6.47 16.73 8.12
C ASN A 202 -5.98 15.65 9.08
N TYR A 203 -5.26 14.63 8.56
CA TYR A 203 -4.79 13.52 9.37
C TYR A 203 -3.35 13.15 9.00
N PHE A 204 -2.49 13.03 10.01
CA PHE A 204 -1.13 12.55 9.86
C PHE A 204 -0.82 11.47 10.91
N GLY A 205 -0.24 10.35 10.47
CA GLY A 205 0.16 9.27 11.37
C GLY A 205 1.46 8.61 10.95
N GLY A 206 2.33 8.30 11.91
CA GLY A 206 3.55 7.53 11.63
C GLY A 206 3.24 6.12 11.10
N LEU A 207 2.17 5.49 11.58
CA LEU A 207 1.73 4.16 11.16
C LEU A 207 0.38 4.18 10.45
N VAL A 208 -0.63 4.79 11.05
CA VAL A 208 -1.97 4.93 10.49
C VAL A 208 -2.41 6.38 10.68
N ALA A 209 -2.98 6.99 9.65
CA ALA A 209 -3.42 8.37 9.73
C ALA A 209 -4.90 8.51 10.10
N ASN A 210 -5.76 7.69 9.55
CA ASN A 210 -7.20 7.79 9.75
C ASN A 210 -7.88 6.42 9.87
N CYS A 211 -8.91 6.36 10.72
CA CYS A 211 -9.87 5.26 10.77
C CYS A 211 -11.25 5.85 10.54
N SER A 212 -11.87 5.55 9.41
CA SER A 212 -13.12 6.19 8.98
C SER A 212 -14.19 5.17 8.59
N GLY A 213 -15.46 5.63 8.61
CA GLY A 213 -16.63 4.86 8.25
C GLY A 213 -17.65 4.73 9.38
N GLU A 214 -18.93 4.64 9.05
CA GLU A 214 -20.04 4.62 10.02
C GLU A 214 -19.98 3.46 11.00
N GLU A 215 -19.40 2.33 10.60
CA GLU A 215 -19.24 1.13 11.45
C GLU A 215 -17.77 0.72 11.63
N THR A 216 -16.86 1.68 11.60
CA THR A 216 -15.43 1.38 11.75
C THR A 216 -15.13 0.91 13.17
N SER A 217 -14.60 -0.31 13.27
CA SER A 217 -14.03 -0.86 14.49
C SER A 217 -12.70 -1.48 14.12
N ALA A 218 -11.63 -0.72 14.30
CA ALA A 218 -10.28 -1.19 14.00
C ALA A 218 -9.53 -1.51 15.29
N PHE A 219 -8.96 -2.71 15.36
CA PHE A 219 -8.07 -3.12 16.44
C PHE A 219 -6.65 -3.21 15.89
N PHE A 220 -5.72 -2.60 16.63
CA PHE A 220 -4.31 -2.60 16.28
C PHE A 220 -3.50 -3.37 17.33
N ASP A 221 -2.75 -4.37 16.86
CA ASP A 221 -1.74 -5.09 17.64
C ASP A 221 -0.35 -4.65 17.15
N ILE A 222 0.30 -3.80 17.93
CA ILE A 222 1.57 -3.19 17.55
C ILE A 222 2.68 -3.79 18.40
N GLY A 223 3.48 -4.62 17.77
CA GLY A 223 4.67 -5.20 18.37
C GLY A 223 5.90 -4.29 18.23
N THR A 224 7.01 -4.83 17.77
CA THR A 224 8.24 -4.05 17.60
C THR A 224 8.18 -3.18 16.36
N VAL A 225 7.98 -1.88 16.53
CA VAL A 225 7.92 -0.91 15.44
C VAL A 225 8.79 0.29 15.74
N LYS A 226 9.60 0.70 14.75
CA LYS A 226 10.44 1.90 14.82
C LYS A 226 9.95 2.89 13.76
N VAL A 227 9.56 4.08 14.21
CA VAL A 227 9.19 5.19 13.31
C VAL A 227 10.21 6.31 13.47
N SER A 228 10.70 6.85 12.36
CA SER A 228 11.62 7.98 12.33
C SER A 228 11.21 8.96 11.24
N SER A 229 11.59 10.23 11.41
CA SER A 229 11.51 11.25 10.35
C SER A 229 12.93 11.57 9.87
N THR A 230 13.10 11.72 8.58
CA THR A 230 14.39 12.09 7.97
C THR A 230 14.61 13.59 7.95
N THR A 231 13.57 14.38 8.14
CA THR A 231 13.63 15.83 8.27
C THR A 231 13.25 16.25 9.68
N ASN A 232 13.79 17.37 10.16
CA ASN A 232 13.46 17.97 11.47
C ASN A 232 12.01 18.50 11.49
N ASN A 233 11.07 17.73 11.01
CA ASN A 233 9.67 18.10 10.97
C ASN A 233 9.04 17.92 12.35
N THR A 234 8.74 19.04 12.97
CA THR A 234 7.89 19.07 14.17
C THR A 234 6.50 18.64 13.71
N VAL A 235 6.04 17.47 14.11
CA VAL A 235 4.63 17.10 13.99
C VAL A 235 3.86 18.02 14.93
N LYS A 236 3.24 19.07 14.39
CA LYS A 236 2.27 19.86 15.14
C LYS A 236 0.91 19.17 14.97
N ALA A 237 0.47 18.45 15.98
CA ALA A 237 -0.93 18.17 16.14
C ALA A 237 -1.59 19.45 16.67
N GLU A 238 -2.27 20.19 15.84
CA GLU A 238 -3.19 21.25 16.29
C GLU A 238 -4.54 20.55 16.54
N GLY A 239 -4.90 20.45 17.83
CA GLY A 239 -6.21 20.00 18.28
C GLY A 239 -7.26 21.11 18.20
#